data_3991ab34c3f1e20b0df38438aca1b6c7
#
_entry.id   3991ab34c3f1e20b0df38438aca1b6c7
#
_cell.length_a   1.000
_cell.length_b   1.000
_cell.length_c   1.000
_cell.angle_alpha   90.00
_cell.angle_beta   90.00
_cell.angle_gamma   90.00
#
_symmetry.space_group_name_H-M   'P 1'
#
loop_
_entity.id
_entity.type
_entity.pdbx_description
1 polymer ?
#
loop_
_entity_poly.entity_id
_entity_poly.type
_entity_poly.pdbx_seq_one_letter_code
_entity_poly.pdbx_strand_id
1 'polypeptide(L)'
;MTENTSPDPIERMFLGNAVFRETDFLPNLTYWRKIVLGQQPKILWIGCSDSRVNPERITGAVPGELFVQRNIGNIVPLQDWNFTTVLEFALMKLKVEHIIICGHSDCGAIKALDNEEDSDYYISIWLNNAKEAKERVDEKIKKPVTQEEIRERYRLIELENIRLQMEHLKAHPLVKKTIKERPLFLHSLYFDLLNGKLTRVD
;
A
#
# COMPACT_ATOMS: atom_id res chain seq x y z
N MET A 1 40.19 5.47 20.28
CA MET A 1 39.16 4.80 19.43
C MET A 1 37.85 5.47 19.76
N THR A 2 37.44 6.41 18.95
CA THR A 2 36.11 7.07 19.10
C THR A 2 35.09 6.10 18.58
N GLU A 3 34.28 5.53 19.45
CA GLU A 3 33.08 4.79 19.08
C GLU A 3 32.21 5.75 18.27
N ASN A 4 32.08 5.45 17.00
CA ASN A 4 31.14 6.13 16.10
C ASN A 4 29.77 5.56 16.39
N THR A 5 29.20 5.90 17.55
CA THR A 5 27.84 5.53 17.93
C THR A 5 26.89 6.43 17.16
N SER A 6 26.33 5.90 16.06
CA SER A 6 25.14 6.53 15.47
C SER A 6 24.08 6.71 16.57
N PRO A 7 23.36 7.86 16.60
CA PRO A 7 22.35 8.09 17.62
C PRO A 7 21.30 6.96 17.61
N ASP A 8 20.77 6.66 18.77
CA ASP A 8 19.67 5.71 18.92
C ASP A 8 18.56 6.02 17.89
N PRO A 9 17.96 5.01 17.26
CA PRO A 9 16.92 5.22 16.24
C PRO A 9 15.77 6.12 16.71
N ILE A 10 15.40 6.07 17.98
CA ILE A 10 14.32 6.90 18.54
C ILE A 10 14.80 8.35 18.71
N GLU A 11 16.01 8.55 19.24
CA GLU A 11 16.62 9.88 19.31
C GLU A 11 16.72 10.53 17.92
N ARG A 12 17.11 9.76 16.91
CA ARG A 12 17.13 10.24 15.51
C ARG A 12 15.74 10.71 15.03
N MET A 13 14.67 10.06 15.46
CA MET A 13 13.30 10.49 15.11
C MET A 13 12.93 11.82 15.77
N PHE A 14 13.30 12.05 17.01
CA PHE A 14 13.08 13.34 17.69
C PHE A 14 13.88 14.46 17.03
N LEU A 15 15.14 14.22 16.69
CA LEU A 15 15.96 15.18 15.94
C LEU A 15 15.34 15.47 14.56
N GLY A 16 14.86 14.45 13.86
CA GLY A 16 14.15 14.60 12.58
C GLY A 16 12.86 15.42 12.72
N ASN A 17 12.10 15.19 13.78
CA ASN A 17 10.90 15.98 14.06
C ASN A 17 11.23 17.46 14.38
N ALA A 18 12.31 17.72 15.11
CA ALA A 18 12.76 19.09 15.34
C ALA A 18 13.10 19.81 14.03
N VAL A 19 13.81 19.12 13.11
CA VAL A 19 14.11 19.66 11.78
C VAL A 19 12.81 19.92 11.00
N PHE A 20 11.90 18.94 10.93
CA PHE A 20 10.60 19.09 10.27
C PHE A 20 9.86 20.32 10.80
N ARG A 21 9.84 20.49 12.12
CA ARG A 21 9.17 21.62 12.75
C ARG A 21 9.71 22.97 12.27
N GLU A 22 11.04 23.10 12.18
CA GLU A 22 11.69 24.37 11.79
C GLU A 22 11.65 24.60 10.27
N THR A 23 11.75 23.53 9.46
CA THR A 23 11.91 23.66 8.01
C THR A 23 10.62 23.52 7.22
N ASP A 24 9.58 22.87 7.78
CA ASP A 24 8.30 22.64 7.13
C ASP A 24 7.12 23.23 7.92
N PHE A 25 6.95 22.80 9.17
CA PHE A 25 5.76 23.16 9.96
C PHE A 25 5.64 24.68 10.19
N LEU A 26 6.65 25.30 10.76
CA LEU A 26 6.61 26.73 11.10
C LEU A 26 6.55 27.63 9.85
N PRO A 27 7.30 27.39 8.76
CA PRO A 27 7.18 28.16 7.54
C PRO A 27 5.81 28.04 6.86
N ASN A 28 5.12 26.89 7.03
CA ASN A 28 3.82 26.62 6.44
C ASN A 28 2.67 26.65 7.46
N LEU A 29 2.78 27.43 8.52
CA LEU A 29 1.86 27.42 9.65
C LEU A 29 0.39 27.67 9.25
N THR A 30 0.15 28.49 8.24
CA THR A 30 -1.20 28.74 7.70
C THR A 30 -1.83 27.48 7.14
N TYR A 31 -1.08 26.67 6.41
CA TYR A 31 -1.52 25.37 5.90
C TYR A 31 -1.83 24.40 7.04
N TRP A 32 -0.90 24.25 7.99
CA TRP A 32 -1.05 23.35 9.13
C TRP A 32 -2.25 23.72 10.01
N ARG A 33 -2.48 25.02 10.27
CA ARG A 33 -3.67 25.49 10.99
C ARG A 33 -4.97 25.14 10.29
N LYS A 34 -4.97 25.14 8.95
CA LYS A 34 -6.16 24.77 8.17
C LYS A 34 -6.49 23.29 8.30
N ILE A 35 -5.51 22.40 8.20
CA ILE A 35 -5.75 20.95 8.25
C ILE A 35 -6.08 20.44 9.65
N VAL A 36 -5.69 21.14 10.71
CA VAL A 36 -6.08 20.83 12.11
C VAL A 36 -7.60 20.91 12.32
N LEU A 37 -8.30 21.74 11.54
CA LEU A 37 -9.75 21.89 11.65
C LEU A 37 -10.55 20.68 11.13
N GLY A 38 -9.90 19.75 10.44
CA GLY A 38 -10.47 18.52 9.93
C GLY A 38 -9.76 18.00 8.69
N GLN A 39 -9.92 16.72 8.40
CA GLN A 39 -9.36 16.10 7.21
C GLN A 39 -10.44 15.92 6.14
N GLN A 40 -10.08 16.14 4.88
CA GLN A 40 -10.95 15.97 3.72
C GLN A 40 -10.17 15.32 2.55
N PRO A 41 -9.52 14.18 2.74
CA PRO A 41 -8.80 13.51 1.69
C PRO A 41 -9.77 13.08 0.59
N LYS A 42 -9.33 13.19 -0.66
CA LYS A 42 -10.11 12.72 -1.81
C LYS A 42 -9.77 11.30 -2.21
N ILE A 43 -8.70 10.75 -1.68
CA ILE A 43 -8.12 9.49 -2.08
C ILE A 43 -7.96 8.57 -0.87
N LEU A 44 -8.50 7.34 -0.96
CA LEU A 44 -8.07 6.22 -0.13
C LEU A 44 -6.95 5.49 -0.86
N TRP A 45 -5.78 5.41 -0.24
CA TRP A 45 -4.65 4.63 -0.72
C TRP A 45 -4.56 3.31 0.04
N ILE A 46 -4.58 2.19 -0.68
CA ILE A 46 -4.36 0.84 -0.15
C ILE A 46 -3.02 0.36 -0.68
N GLY A 47 -2.05 0.15 0.21
CA GLY A 47 -0.67 -0.19 -0.18
C GLY A 47 -0.02 -1.21 0.74
N CYS A 48 1.19 -1.64 0.34
CA CYS A 48 2.00 -2.52 1.16
C CYS A 48 2.60 -1.78 2.37
N SER A 49 2.78 -2.53 3.49
CA SER A 49 3.50 -2.05 4.67
C SER A 49 5.02 -1.98 4.49
N ASP A 50 5.55 -2.34 3.31
CA ASP A 50 6.98 -2.28 2.99
C ASP A 50 7.54 -0.90 3.29
N SER A 51 8.57 -0.84 4.14
CA SER A 51 9.16 0.41 4.64
C SER A 51 9.79 1.29 3.55
N ARG A 52 10.08 0.72 2.39
CA ARG A 52 10.65 1.42 1.23
C ARG A 52 9.59 2.19 0.44
N VAL A 53 8.31 1.90 0.66
CA VAL A 53 7.19 2.51 -0.07
C VAL A 53 6.45 3.47 0.85
N ASN A 54 6.65 4.76 0.66
CA ASN A 54 5.92 5.81 1.37
C ASN A 54 4.99 6.52 0.38
N PRO A 55 3.67 6.38 0.51
CA PRO A 55 2.70 6.92 -0.45
C PRO A 55 2.85 8.40 -0.72
N GLU A 56 2.97 9.20 0.33
CA GLU A 56 3.05 10.66 0.22
C GLU A 56 4.34 11.07 -0.50
N ARG A 57 5.46 10.42 -0.18
CA ARG A 57 6.76 10.75 -0.78
C ARG A 57 6.82 10.42 -2.27
N ILE A 58 6.27 9.25 -2.67
CA ILE A 58 6.36 8.80 -4.07
C ILE A 58 5.36 9.50 -4.98
N THR A 59 4.29 10.09 -4.42
CA THR A 59 3.26 10.81 -5.17
C THR A 59 3.41 12.32 -5.08
N GLY A 60 4.22 12.83 -4.14
CA GLY A 60 4.30 14.24 -3.82
C GLY A 60 3.04 14.79 -3.11
N ALA A 61 2.19 13.89 -2.60
CA ALA A 61 1.00 14.30 -1.85
C ALA A 61 1.39 14.99 -0.53
N VAL A 62 0.69 16.08 -0.24
CA VAL A 62 0.87 16.80 1.02
C VAL A 62 -0.01 16.22 2.13
N PRO A 63 0.33 16.46 3.42
CA PRO A 63 -0.47 15.96 4.54
C PRO A 63 -1.95 16.32 4.41
N GLY A 64 -2.84 15.33 4.58
CA GLY A 64 -4.30 15.50 4.47
C GLY A 64 -4.91 15.20 3.09
N GLU A 65 -4.10 14.97 2.05
CA GLU A 65 -4.59 14.59 0.71
C GLU A 65 -4.92 13.10 0.57
N LEU A 66 -4.15 12.24 1.25
CA LEU A 66 -4.35 10.80 1.23
C LEU A 66 -4.90 10.30 2.57
N PHE A 67 -5.88 9.42 2.51
CA PHE A 67 -6.25 8.54 3.62
C PHE A 67 -5.62 7.18 3.36
N VAL A 68 -4.71 6.73 4.22
CA VAL A 68 -3.81 5.62 3.92
C VAL A 68 -4.13 4.39 4.73
N GLN A 69 -4.34 3.27 4.06
CA GLN A 69 -4.40 1.92 4.62
C GLN A 69 -3.22 1.11 4.11
N ARG A 70 -2.44 0.51 5.01
CA ARG A 70 -1.29 -0.33 4.66
C ARG A 70 -1.35 -1.66 5.38
N ASN A 71 -1.05 -2.73 4.64
CA ASN A 71 -0.94 -4.08 5.17
C ASN A 71 0.09 -4.90 4.40
N ILE A 72 0.38 -6.10 4.82
CA ILE A 72 1.31 -7.00 4.13
C ILE A 72 0.73 -7.39 2.78
N GLY A 73 1.37 -6.95 1.67
CA GLY A 73 0.99 -7.31 0.30
C GLY A 73 -0.15 -6.50 -0.32
N ASN A 74 -0.47 -5.29 0.19
CA ASN A 74 -1.55 -4.43 -0.36
C ASN A 74 -2.89 -5.15 -0.57
N ILE A 75 -3.24 -6.02 0.37
CA ILE A 75 -4.39 -6.93 0.29
C ILE A 75 -5.70 -6.20 0.62
N VAL A 76 -6.74 -6.55 -0.13
CA VAL A 76 -8.15 -6.25 0.16
C VAL A 76 -8.79 -7.54 0.69
N PRO A 77 -8.77 -7.77 2.01
CA PRO A 77 -9.27 -8.99 2.58
C PRO A 77 -10.80 -9.03 2.51
N LEU A 78 -11.35 -10.23 2.28
CA LEU A 78 -12.81 -10.42 2.23
C LEU A 78 -13.46 -10.32 3.60
N GLN A 79 -12.71 -10.65 4.67
CA GLN A 79 -13.17 -10.62 6.06
C GLN A 79 -12.05 -10.13 6.97
N ASP A 80 -12.05 -8.83 7.23
CA ASP A 80 -11.12 -8.19 8.18
C ASP A 80 -11.74 -6.91 8.73
N TRP A 81 -11.89 -6.85 10.04
CA TRP A 81 -12.50 -5.70 10.71
C TRP A 81 -11.70 -4.42 10.58
N ASN A 82 -10.37 -4.51 10.65
CA ASN A 82 -9.52 -3.32 10.55
C ASN A 82 -9.64 -2.70 9.17
N PHE A 83 -9.45 -3.50 8.12
CA PHE A 83 -9.59 -3.05 6.74
C PHE A 83 -11.00 -2.48 6.46
N THR A 84 -12.04 -3.23 6.85
CA THR A 84 -13.43 -2.83 6.62
C THR A 84 -13.78 -1.52 7.32
N THR A 85 -13.30 -1.32 8.55
CA THR A 85 -13.52 -0.07 9.30
C THR A 85 -12.87 1.13 8.60
N VAL A 86 -11.64 0.98 8.11
CA VAL A 86 -10.96 2.03 7.33
C VAL A 86 -11.71 2.33 6.03
N LEU A 87 -12.15 1.30 5.31
CA LEU A 87 -12.91 1.45 4.08
C LEU A 87 -14.26 2.14 4.33
N GLU A 88 -14.98 1.75 5.38
CA GLU A 88 -16.24 2.38 5.76
C GLU A 88 -16.04 3.86 6.13
N PHE A 89 -15.04 4.16 6.93
CA PHE A 89 -14.72 5.53 7.30
C PHE A 89 -14.40 6.39 6.06
N ALA A 90 -13.56 5.88 5.16
CA ALA A 90 -13.21 6.54 3.92
C ALA A 90 -14.44 6.83 3.03
N LEU A 91 -15.32 5.84 2.86
CA LEU A 91 -16.46 5.95 1.97
C LEU A 91 -17.63 6.74 2.58
N MET A 92 -17.95 6.50 3.86
CA MET A 92 -19.16 7.03 4.51
C MET A 92 -18.92 8.36 5.23
N LYS A 93 -17.75 8.53 5.86
CA LYS A 93 -17.43 9.74 6.64
C LYS A 93 -16.64 10.75 5.81
N LEU A 94 -15.50 10.33 5.23
CA LEU A 94 -14.65 11.21 4.44
C LEU A 94 -15.16 11.42 3.02
N LYS A 95 -15.98 10.50 2.52
CA LYS A 95 -16.56 10.54 1.15
C LYS A 95 -15.49 10.66 0.07
N VAL A 96 -14.40 9.88 0.22
CA VAL A 96 -13.33 9.86 -0.79
C VAL A 96 -13.90 9.57 -2.19
N GLU A 97 -13.33 10.20 -3.19
CA GLU A 97 -13.76 10.10 -4.59
C GLU A 97 -12.97 9.03 -5.36
N HIS A 98 -11.77 8.72 -4.87
CA HIS A 98 -10.87 7.77 -5.50
C HIS A 98 -10.40 6.72 -4.49
N ILE A 99 -10.28 5.46 -4.95
CA ILE A 99 -9.54 4.41 -4.23
C ILE A 99 -8.41 3.93 -5.12
N ILE A 100 -7.21 3.86 -4.56
CA ILE A 100 -6.02 3.35 -5.21
C ILE A 100 -5.60 2.06 -4.52
N ILE A 101 -5.36 1.00 -5.29
CA ILE A 101 -4.59 -0.17 -4.86
C ILE A 101 -3.21 -0.03 -5.48
N CYS A 102 -2.17 0.05 -4.67
CA CYS A 102 -0.80 0.16 -5.13
C CYS A 102 0.06 -0.99 -4.62
N GLY A 103 0.49 -1.84 -5.56
CA GLY A 103 1.56 -2.80 -5.34
C GLY A 103 2.92 -2.21 -5.68
N HIS A 104 3.98 -2.98 -5.46
CA HIS A 104 5.33 -2.54 -5.75
C HIS A 104 6.24 -3.71 -6.14
N SER A 105 7.35 -3.40 -6.82
CA SER A 105 8.37 -4.39 -7.16
C SER A 105 9.09 -4.93 -5.92
N ASP A 106 9.57 -6.15 -6.02
CA ASP A 106 10.35 -6.80 -4.97
C ASP A 106 9.58 -6.95 -3.64
N CYS A 107 8.28 -7.22 -3.73
CA CYS A 107 7.40 -7.35 -2.57
C CYS A 107 7.69 -8.61 -1.77
N GLY A 108 8.07 -8.44 -0.49
CA GLY A 108 8.35 -9.57 0.41
C GLY A 108 7.14 -10.47 0.63
N ALA A 109 5.92 -9.91 0.66
CA ALA A 109 4.69 -10.68 0.79
C ALA A 109 4.44 -11.63 -0.39
N ILE A 110 4.71 -11.15 -1.62
CA ILE A 110 4.56 -11.97 -2.84
C ILE A 110 5.61 -13.09 -2.88
N LYS A 111 6.84 -12.81 -2.47
CA LYS A 111 7.89 -13.83 -2.34
C LYS A 111 7.54 -14.88 -1.29
N ALA A 112 6.92 -14.47 -0.20
CA ALA A 112 6.50 -15.38 0.88
C ALA A 112 5.38 -16.35 0.45
N LEU A 113 4.70 -16.12 -0.68
CA LEU A 113 3.76 -17.10 -1.26
C LEU A 113 4.43 -18.41 -1.71
N ASP A 114 5.74 -18.42 -1.86
CA ASP A 114 6.52 -19.63 -2.19
C ASP A 114 7.09 -20.34 -0.95
N ASN A 115 6.94 -19.74 0.26
CA ASN A 115 7.41 -20.37 1.48
C ASN A 115 6.46 -21.49 1.89
N GLU A 116 6.97 -22.72 1.89
CA GLU A 116 6.25 -23.92 2.34
C GLU A 116 6.46 -24.19 3.85
N GLU A 117 7.26 -23.35 4.53
CA GLU A 117 7.62 -23.57 5.93
C GLU A 117 6.49 -23.13 6.88
N ASP A 118 6.10 -24.05 7.77
CA ASP A 118 5.09 -23.86 8.84
C ASP A 118 5.47 -22.78 9.89
N SER A 119 6.61 -22.10 9.73
CA SER A 119 7.11 -21.12 10.71
C SER A 119 6.31 -19.82 10.76
N ASP A 120 5.63 -19.47 9.67
CA ASP A 120 4.98 -18.17 9.50
C ASP A 120 3.44 -18.28 9.54
N TYR A 121 2.93 -18.82 10.62
CA TYR A 121 1.50 -19.14 10.76
C TYR A 121 0.55 -18.00 10.37
N TYR A 122 0.74 -16.79 10.89
CA TYR A 122 -0.14 -15.66 10.59
C TYR A 122 0.07 -15.12 9.18
N ILE A 123 1.31 -15.11 8.68
CA ILE A 123 1.64 -14.64 7.33
C ILE A 123 0.98 -15.56 6.30
N SER A 124 1.10 -16.87 6.46
CA SER A 124 0.53 -17.88 5.56
C SER A 124 -0.99 -17.77 5.49
N ILE A 125 -1.69 -17.63 6.63
CA ILE A 125 -3.14 -17.43 6.66
C ILE A 125 -3.53 -16.12 5.96
N TRP A 126 -2.80 -15.04 6.23
CA TRP A 126 -3.07 -13.73 5.60
C TRP A 126 -2.89 -13.78 4.09
N LEU A 127 -1.81 -14.39 3.62
CA LEU A 127 -1.46 -14.48 2.20
C LEU A 127 -2.38 -15.40 1.40
N ASN A 128 -3.26 -16.19 2.01
CA ASN A 128 -4.34 -16.88 1.28
C ASN A 128 -5.20 -15.92 0.44
N ASN A 129 -5.30 -14.65 0.84
CA ASN A 129 -5.98 -13.61 0.05
C ASN A 129 -5.24 -13.20 -1.25
N ALA A 130 -3.98 -13.63 -1.42
CA ALA A 130 -3.17 -13.38 -2.61
C ALA A 130 -2.78 -14.65 -3.37
N LYS A 131 -3.09 -15.84 -2.83
CA LYS A 131 -2.68 -17.13 -3.37
C LYS A 131 -3.16 -17.34 -4.81
N GLU A 132 -4.39 -16.96 -5.09
CA GLU A 132 -4.98 -17.06 -6.43
C GLU A 132 -4.18 -16.26 -7.48
N ALA A 133 -3.60 -15.10 -7.12
CA ALA A 133 -2.76 -14.34 -8.04
C ALA A 133 -1.51 -15.13 -8.46
N LYS A 134 -0.88 -15.85 -7.53
CA LYS A 134 0.23 -16.74 -7.82
C LYS A 134 -0.21 -17.89 -8.73
N GLU A 135 -1.32 -18.55 -8.41
CA GLU A 135 -1.85 -19.67 -9.19
C GLU A 135 -2.16 -19.23 -10.64
N ARG A 136 -2.84 -18.11 -10.84
CA ARG A 136 -3.14 -17.53 -12.16
C ARG A 136 -1.89 -17.26 -13.00
N VAL A 137 -0.77 -16.88 -12.39
CA VAL A 137 0.50 -16.64 -13.10
C VAL A 137 1.19 -17.96 -13.40
N ASP A 138 1.31 -18.85 -12.40
CA ASP A 138 2.02 -20.13 -12.54
C ASP A 138 1.38 -21.05 -13.58
N GLU A 139 0.06 -20.95 -13.81
CA GLU A 139 -0.65 -21.66 -14.88
C GLU A 139 -0.28 -21.16 -16.29
N LYS A 140 0.13 -19.90 -16.42
CA LYS A 140 0.38 -19.25 -17.72
C LYS A 140 1.84 -19.26 -18.15
N ILE A 141 2.76 -19.43 -17.21
CA ILE A 141 4.19 -19.37 -17.49
C ILE A 141 4.86 -20.76 -17.32
N LYS A 142 5.98 -20.94 -17.96
CA LYS A 142 6.83 -22.12 -17.70
C LYS A 142 7.52 -21.95 -16.34
N LYS A 143 7.81 -23.07 -15.66
CA LYS A 143 8.57 -23.05 -14.40
C LYS A 143 9.90 -22.31 -14.60
N PRO A 144 10.18 -21.26 -13.84
CA PRO A 144 11.41 -20.50 -14.00
C PRO A 144 12.64 -21.32 -13.58
N VAL A 145 13.75 -21.15 -14.31
CA VAL A 145 15.01 -21.87 -14.06
C VAL A 145 16.14 -20.89 -13.73
N THR A 146 16.11 -19.68 -14.29
CA THR A 146 17.12 -18.65 -14.07
C THR A 146 16.66 -17.64 -13.03
N GLN A 147 17.61 -16.92 -12.43
CA GLN A 147 17.29 -15.82 -11.49
C GLN A 147 16.50 -14.70 -12.15
N GLU A 148 16.70 -14.46 -13.44
CA GLU A 148 15.95 -13.46 -14.19
C GLU A 148 14.50 -13.89 -14.38
N GLU A 149 14.27 -15.15 -14.79
CA GLU A 149 12.92 -15.71 -14.90
C GLU A 149 12.17 -15.74 -13.55
N ILE A 150 12.88 -16.03 -12.45
CA ILE A 150 12.31 -15.98 -11.10
C ILE A 150 11.88 -14.55 -10.74
N ARG A 151 12.71 -13.54 -11.03
CA ARG A 151 12.34 -12.13 -10.78
C ARG A 151 11.14 -11.73 -11.63
N GLU A 152 11.13 -12.09 -12.89
CA GLU A 152 10.01 -11.80 -13.79
C GLU A 152 8.72 -12.49 -13.33
N ARG A 153 8.78 -13.74 -12.87
CA ARG A 153 7.64 -14.43 -12.28
C ARG A 153 7.08 -13.66 -11.07
N TYR A 154 7.93 -13.22 -10.14
CA TYR A 154 7.47 -12.41 -9.01
C TYR A 154 6.84 -11.10 -9.47
N ARG A 155 7.45 -10.42 -10.44
CA ARG A 155 6.86 -9.20 -11.00
C ARG A 155 5.47 -9.45 -11.60
N LEU A 156 5.29 -10.55 -12.31
CA LEU A 156 3.98 -10.93 -12.84
C LEU A 156 2.97 -11.21 -11.73
N ILE A 157 3.38 -11.89 -10.64
CA ILE A 157 2.50 -12.14 -9.50
C ILE A 157 2.16 -10.84 -8.77
N GLU A 158 3.10 -9.91 -8.62
CA GLU A 158 2.86 -8.58 -8.03
C GLU A 158 1.77 -7.81 -8.82
N LEU A 159 1.84 -7.82 -10.14
CA LEU A 159 0.85 -7.20 -11.01
C LEU A 159 -0.50 -7.92 -10.95
N GLU A 160 -0.49 -9.25 -10.98
CA GLU A 160 -1.72 -10.04 -10.89
C GLU A 160 -2.39 -9.90 -9.51
N ASN A 161 -1.59 -9.77 -8.43
CA ASN A 161 -2.12 -9.49 -7.11
C ASN A 161 -2.87 -8.15 -7.08
N ILE A 162 -2.36 -7.11 -7.72
CA ILE A 162 -3.08 -5.82 -7.82
C ILE A 162 -4.43 -6.01 -8.51
N ARG A 163 -4.51 -6.81 -9.58
CA ARG A 163 -5.76 -7.11 -10.29
C ARG A 163 -6.73 -7.89 -9.40
N LEU A 164 -6.24 -8.94 -8.75
CA LEU A 164 -7.04 -9.74 -7.82
C LEU A 164 -7.60 -8.88 -6.67
N GLN A 165 -6.78 -8.03 -6.06
CA GLN A 165 -7.24 -7.16 -4.99
C GLN A 165 -8.24 -6.11 -5.50
N MET A 166 -8.14 -5.67 -6.75
CA MET A 166 -9.13 -4.82 -7.39
C MET A 166 -10.46 -5.57 -7.61
N GLU A 167 -10.43 -6.85 -7.95
CA GLU A 167 -11.62 -7.69 -8.04
C GLU A 167 -12.30 -7.81 -6.65
N HIS A 168 -11.53 -8.08 -5.60
CA HIS A 168 -12.01 -8.11 -4.21
C HIS A 168 -12.64 -6.77 -3.81
N LEU A 169 -11.97 -5.65 -4.11
CA LEU A 169 -12.49 -4.32 -3.81
C LEU A 169 -13.82 -4.05 -4.52
N LYS A 170 -13.92 -4.35 -5.81
CA LYS A 170 -15.15 -4.22 -6.59
C LYS A 170 -16.29 -5.12 -6.06
N ALA A 171 -15.93 -6.29 -5.52
CA ALA A 171 -16.87 -7.21 -4.93
C ALA A 171 -17.38 -6.77 -3.54
N HIS A 172 -16.65 -5.91 -2.84
CA HIS A 172 -16.93 -5.49 -1.47
C HIS A 172 -18.30 -4.77 -1.37
N PRO A 173 -19.17 -5.14 -0.40
CA PRO A 173 -20.52 -4.57 -0.29
C PRO A 173 -20.55 -3.03 -0.16
N LEU A 174 -19.64 -2.45 0.61
CA LEU A 174 -19.55 -0.99 0.79
C LEU A 174 -19.20 -0.28 -0.52
N VAL A 175 -18.29 -0.83 -1.31
CA VAL A 175 -17.91 -0.28 -2.62
C VAL A 175 -19.06 -0.38 -3.60
N LYS A 176 -19.69 -1.55 -3.70
CA LYS A 176 -20.90 -1.75 -4.55
C LYS A 176 -22.02 -0.76 -4.20
N LYS A 177 -22.26 -0.55 -2.91
CA LYS A 177 -23.25 0.42 -2.43
C LYS A 177 -22.86 1.83 -2.86
N THR A 178 -21.62 2.25 -2.58
CA THR A 178 -21.15 3.61 -2.87
C THR A 178 -21.22 3.95 -4.36
N ILE A 179 -20.81 3.03 -5.25
CA ILE A 179 -20.86 3.24 -6.71
C ILE A 179 -22.29 3.48 -7.21
N LYS A 180 -23.29 2.87 -6.57
CA LYS A 180 -24.71 3.11 -6.91
C LYS A 180 -25.22 4.49 -6.45
N GLU A 181 -24.65 5.03 -5.39
CA GLU A 181 -25.09 6.27 -4.76
C GLU A 181 -24.35 7.51 -5.28
N ARG A 182 -23.09 7.37 -5.68
CA ARG A 182 -22.24 8.47 -6.17
C ARG A 182 -21.08 7.97 -7.01
N PRO A 183 -20.42 8.85 -7.80
CA PRO A 183 -19.18 8.51 -8.48
C PRO A 183 -18.09 8.07 -7.50
N LEU A 184 -17.43 6.95 -7.83
CA LEU A 184 -16.26 6.42 -7.13
C LEU A 184 -15.32 5.84 -8.18
N PHE A 185 -14.09 6.35 -8.24
CA PHE A 185 -13.09 5.95 -9.23
C PHE A 185 -12.06 5.01 -8.60
N LEU A 186 -11.85 3.86 -9.22
CA LEU A 186 -10.93 2.82 -8.74
C LEU A 186 -9.69 2.78 -9.63
N HIS A 187 -8.51 2.71 -9.01
CA HIS A 187 -7.23 2.76 -9.72
C HIS A 187 -6.30 1.65 -9.23
N SER A 188 -5.68 0.96 -10.18
CA SER A 188 -4.61 -0.01 -9.93
C SER A 188 -3.27 0.62 -10.30
N LEU A 189 -2.35 0.69 -9.36
CA LEU A 189 -1.02 1.27 -9.55
C LEU A 189 0.08 0.29 -9.15
N TYR A 190 1.22 0.43 -9.78
CA TYR A 190 2.43 -0.32 -9.47
C TYR A 190 3.62 0.63 -9.34
N PHE A 191 4.33 0.52 -8.23
CA PHE A 191 5.53 1.30 -7.95
C PHE A 191 6.78 0.46 -8.14
N ASP A 192 7.64 0.85 -9.06
CA ASP A 192 8.93 0.20 -9.29
C ASP A 192 10.02 0.82 -8.42
N LEU A 193 10.52 0.03 -7.46
CA LEU A 193 11.58 0.45 -6.52
C LEU A 193 12.93 0.72 -7.20
N LEU A 194 13.19 0.12 -8.38
CA LEU A 194 14.48 0.28 -9.05
C LEU A 194 14.60 1.64 -9.74
N ASN A 195 13.51 2.11 -10.35
CA ASN A 195 13.52 3.34 -11.13
C ASN A 195 12.64 4.46 -10.53
N GLY A 196 11.95 4.19 -9.42
CA GLY A 196 11.07 5.15 -8.75
C GLY A 196 9.80 5.50 -9.54
N LYS A 197 9.43 4.70 -10.54
CA LYS A 197 8.31 5.00 -11.43
C LYS A 197 7.01 4.43 -10.90
N LEU A 198 5.97 5.25 -10.88
CA LEU A 198 4.59 4.85 -10.62
C LEU A 198 3.85 4.69 -11.95
N THR A 199 3.26 3.53 -12.19
CA THR A 199 2.55 3.19 -13.44
C THR A 199 1.15 2.69 -13.17
N ARG A 200 0.25 2.81 -14.13
CA ARG A 200 -1.07 2.18 -14.08
C ARG A 200 -0.96 0.69 -14.43
N VAL A 201 -1.81 -0.11 -13.81
CA VAL A 201 -2.01 -1.53 -14.12
C VAL A 201 -3.42 -1.66 -14.69
N ASP A 202 -3.49 -2.21 -15.88
CA ASP A 202 -4.75 -2.49 -16.58
C ASP A 202 -5.40 -3.78 -16.09
#